data_5aefccb5b6108ffbebadc7375b6ecbc8
#
_entry.id   5aefccb5b6108ffbebadc7375b6ecbc8
#
_cell.length_a   1.000
_cell.length_b   1.000
_cell.length_c   1.000
_cell.angle_alpha   90.00
_cell.angle_beta   90.00
_cell.angle_gamma   90.00
#
_symmetry.space_group_name_H-M   'P 1'
#
loop_
_entity.id
_entity.type
_entity.pdbx_description
1 polymer ?
#
loop_
_entity_poly.entity_id
_entity_poly.type
_entity_poly.pdbx_seq_one_letter_code
_entity_poly.pdbx_strand_id
1 'polypeptide(L)'
;IGLQALAINVSSGRECVGASKCAWGEDCFAEAARNKAHASDIVVTNHALLAIDILENLPILPDHDSVIIDEAHELVDRTTNALAGSLEVGGMGRATGMARKFVQPSTHDRMMEVADDLGLALESYDREGTTTRIEGFEGQLLKALTAVRDVYKVAQAEMTTSSQDEADVAAQKQRAKAAVKDVFDVAAELLSADEHSVTWIDVSRTAVLHHAPLSVAGFLGEALFGQHTIVLTSATLAVAGSMDSTAKAVGLGDSKWKGLDVGSPFDYSKQGILYCPSNLPAPSSSGVAEEALDELGDLIDAAGGRTLSLFSSWRGVERAEEYLTVRFKGRSDRPLIVARKGDSV
;
A
#
# COMPACT_ATOMS: atom_id res chain seq x y z
N ILE A 1 -6.05 -19.88 -13.29
CA ILE A 1 -4.94 -18.95 -12.97
C ILE A 1 -5.53 -17.56 -13.12
N GLY A 2 -5.79 -16.87 -12.01
CA GLY A 2 -6.49 -15.59 -12.01
C GLY A 2 -5.65 -14.47 -12.64
N LEU A 3 -6.30 -13.41 -13.13
CA LEU A 3 -5.68 -12.21 -13.71
C LEU A 3 -4.58 -11.60 -12.80
N GLN A 4 -4.71 -11.73 -11.48
CA GLN A 4 -3.70 -11.28 -10.52
C GLN A 4 -2.36 -12.02 -10.64
N ALA A 5 -2.38 -13.32 -10.92
CA ALA A 5 -1.14 -14.10 -11.13
C ALA A 5 -0.45 -13.75 -12.46
N LEU A 6 -1.21 -13.31 -13.47
CA LEU A 6 -0.67 -12.76 -14.71
C LEU A 6 -0.12 -11.35 -14.53
N ALA A 7 -0.78 -10.50 -13.75
CA ALA A 7 -0.34 -9.13 -13.49
C ALA A 7 1.06 -9.08 -12.86
N ILE A 8 1.38 -9.98 -11.92
CA ILE A 8 2.71 -10.07 -11.28
C ILE A 8 3.81 -10.36 -12.31
N ASN A 9 3.51 -11.06 -13.40
CA ASN A 9 4.47 -11.44 -14.43
C ASN A 9 4.58 -10.43 -15.59
N VAL A 10 3.65 -9.49 -15.70
CA VAL A 10 3.59 -8.52 -16.82
C VAL A 10 3.64 -7.06 -16.37
N SER A 11 3.61 -6.77 -15.07
CA SER A 11 3.82 -5.44 -14.52
C SER A 11 5.30 -5.21 -14.23
N SER A 12 5.77 -3.99 -14.44
CA SER A 12 7.10 -3.56 -14.04
C SER A 12 7.04 -2.84 -12.69
N GLY A 13 7.98 -3.18 -11.80
CA GLY A 13 8.16 -2.52 -10.51
C GLY A 13 9.53 -1.84 -10.44
N ARG A 14 10.10 -1.80 -9.25
CA ARG A 14 11.45 -1.25 -8.98
C ARG A 14 12.57 -1.95 -9.76
N GLU A 15 12.33 -3.17 -10.23
CA GLU A 15 13.25 -3.96 -11.07
C GLU A 15 13.31 -3.50 -12.54
N CYS A 16 12.51 -2.50 -12.95
CA CYS A 16 12.53 -1.99 -14.33
C CYS A 16 13.87 -1.32 -14.64
N VAL A 17 14.51 -1.75 -15.74
CA VAL A 17 15.81 -1.23 -16.18
C VAL A 17 15.72 0.03 -17.05
N GLY A 18 14.49 0.50 -17.35
CA GLY A 18 14.22 1.62 -18.25
C GLY A 18 14.39 1.28 -19.74
N ALA A 19 13.85 2.14 -20.60
CA ALA A 19 13.83 1.93 -22.05
C ALA A 19 15.23 1.71 -22.65
N SER A 20 16.21 2.48 -22.21
CA SER A 20 17.57 2.46 -22.78
C SER A 20 18.34 1.14 -22.57
N LYS A 21 17.93 0.34 -21.58
CA LYS A 21 18.58 -0.93 -21.21
C LYS A 21 17.68 -2.14 -21.39
N CYS A 22 16.43 -1.95 -21.80
CA CYS A 22 15.46 -3.01 -22.00
C CYS A 22 15.35 -3.33 -23.50
N ALA A 23 15.46 -4.60 -23.87
CA ALA A 23 15.29 -5.04 -25.25
C ALA A 23 13.89 -4.71 -25.83
N TRP A 24 12.90 -4.50 -24.97
CA TRP A 24 11.52 -4.17 -25.32
C TRP A 24 11.16 -2.71 -25.01
N GLY A 25 12.18 -1.86 -24.79
CA GLY A 25 11.97 -0.48 -24.34
C GLY A 25 11.15 0.36 -25.31
N GLU A 26 11.31 0.19 -26.63
CA GLU A 26 10.57 0.91 -27.66
C GLU A 26 9.09 0.52 -27.71
N ASP A 27 8.77 -0.76 -27.44
CA ASP A 27 7.41 -1.29 -27.44
C ASP A 27 6.76 -1.31 -26.03
N CYS A 28 7.43 -0.75 -25.04
CA CYS A 28 6.99 -0.78 -23.65
C CYS A 28 5.86 0.21 -23.39
N PHE A 29 4.68 -0.29 -22.97
CA PHE A 29 3.52 0.55 -22.62
C PHE A 29 3.83 1.53 -21.46
N ALA A 30 4.64 1.12 -20.48
CA ALA A 30 5.03 1.98 -19.37
C ALA A 30 5.91 3.14 -19.85
N GLU A 31 6.89 2.89 -20.73
CA GLU A 31 7.73 3.94 -21.31
C GLU A 31 6.94 4.84 -22.26
N ALA A 32 6.01 4.29 -23.03
CA ALA A 32 5.11 5.10 -23.87
C ALA A 32 4.24 6.04 -23.01
N ALA A 33 3.76 5.56 -21.85
CA ALA A 33 2.99 6.39 -20.91
C ALA A 33 3.86 7.50 -20.29
N ARG A 34 5.11 7.21 -19.89
CA ARG A 34 6.08 8.21 -19.40
C ARG A 34 6.38 9.27 -20.45
N ASN A 35 6.69 8.85 -21.66
CA ASN A 35 6.95 9.76 -22.77
C ASN A 35 5.75 10.69 -23.06
N LYS A 36 4.53 10.13 -22.98
CA LYS A 36 3.31 10.94 -23.12
C LYS A 36 3.16 11.92 -21.95
N ALA A 37 3.46 11.52 -20.72
CA ALA A 37 3.44 12.42 -19.57
C ALA A 37 4.44 13.58 -19.75
N HIS A 38 5.68 13.28 -20.16
CA HIS A 38 6.70 14.30 -20.44
C HIS A 38 6.32 15.29 -21.57
N ALA A 39 5.45 14.89 -22.47
CA ALA A 39 4.95 15.76 -23.56
C ALA A 39 3.66 16.50 -23.20
N SER A 40 3.16 16.38 -21.97
CA SER A 40 1.88 16.95 -21.55
C SER A 40 2.08 18.13 -20.60
N ASP A 41 1.23 19.17 -20.73
CA ASP A 41 1.21 20.33 -19.83
C ASP A 41 0.58 20.00 -18.47
N ILE A 42 -0.29 19.00 -18.41
CA ILE A 42 -0.96 18.53 -17.20
C ILE A 42 -0.89 17.01 -17.14
N VAL A 43 -0.40 16.50 -16.02
CA VAL A 43 -0.33 15.06 -15.73
C VAL A 43 -1.23 14.73 -14.55
N VAL A 44 -2.11 13.75 -14.73
CA VAL A 44 -2.96 13.22 -13.65
C VAL A 44 -2.42 11.86 -13.22
N THR A 45 -2.15 11.74 -11.94
CA THR A 45 -1.62 10.50 -11.33
C THR A 45 -2.29 10.23 -9.99
N ASN A 46 -1.91 9.13 -9.32
CA ASN A 46 -2.40 8.83 -7.98
C ASN A 46 -1.34 9.17 -6.90
N HIS A 47 -1.79 9.26 -5.64
CA HIS A 47 -0.92 9.59 -4.50
C HIS A 47 0.25 8.60 -4.33
N ALA A 48 0.03 7.31 -4.63
CA ALA A 48 1.07 6.29 -4.47
C ALA A 48 2.22 6.52 -5.47
N LEU A 49 1.92 6.85 -6.73
CA LEU A 49 2.95 7.14 -7.72
C LEU A 49 3.69 8.45 -7.40
N LEU A 50 2.98 9.48 -6.93
CA LEU A 50 3.61 10.71 -6.43
C LEU A 50 4.56 10.42 -5.26
N ALA A 51 4.13 9.61 -4.29
CA ALA A 51 4.96 9.23 -3.16
C ALA A 51 6.22 8.46 -3.60
N ILE A 52 6.09 7.50 -4.54
CA ILE A 52 7.24 6.74 -5.07
C ILE A 52 8.20 7.64 -5.83
N ASP A 53 7.71 8.57 -6.65
CA ASP A 53 8.52 9.52 -7.41
C ASP A 53 9.41 10.36 -6.47
N ILE A 54 8.80 10.87 -5.39
CA ILE A 54 9.49 11.63 -4.36
C ILE A 54 10.50 10.78 -3.60
N LEU A 55 10.14 9.51 -3.28
CA LEU A 55 10.95 8.61 -2.46
C LEU A 55 12.21 8.12 -3.16
N GLU A 56 12.07 7.71 -4.40
CA GLU A 56 13.16 6.99 -5.09
C GLU A 56 14.13 7.93 -5.78
N ASN A 57 13.86 9.25 -5.76
CA ASN A 57 14.62 10.25 -6.50
C ASN A 57 14.84 9.82 -7.98
N LEU A 58 13.90 9.03 -8.48
CA LEU A 58 13.85 8.57 -9.87
C LEU A 58 12.76 9.39 -10.56
N PRO A 59 13.07 10.16 -11.61
CA PRO A 59 12.09 10.99 -12.29
C PRO A 59 11.08 10.11 -13.06
N ILE A 60 10.07 9.62 -12.33
CA ILE A 60 8.93 8.89 -12.93
C ILE A 60 7.97 9.89 -13.55
N LEU A 61 7.74 10.99 -12.82
CA LEU A 61 6.94 12.12 -13.28
C LEU A 61 7.83 13.16 -14.00
N PRO A 62 7.31 13.91 -14.98
CA PRO A 62 8.04 15.01 -15.58
C PRO A 62 8.30 16.12 -14.56
N ASP A 63 9.30 16.97 -14.82
CA ASP A 63 9.57 18.17 -14.03
C ASP A 63 8.31 19.05 -13.96
N HIS A 64 7.98 19.53 -12.78
CA HIS A 64 6.77 20.31 -12.53
C HIS A 64 6.98 21.32 -11.41
N ASP A 65 6.31 22.47 -11.50
CA ASP A 65 6.38 23.56 -10.52
C ASP A 65 5.28 23.49 -9.47
N SER A 66 4.16 22.85 -9.82
CA SER A 66 2.96 22.86 -9.00
C SER A 66 2.28 21.51 -8.95
N VAL A 67 1.77 21.13 -7.77
CA VAL A 67 1.02 19.91 -7.56
C VAL A 67 -0.31 20.22 -6.91
N ILE A 68 -1.40 19.72 -7.48
CA ILE A 68 -2.74 19.77 -6.89
C ILE A 68 -3.08 18.37 -6.41
N ILE A 69 -3.27 18.21 -5.11
CA ILE A 69 -3.57 16.94 -4.46
C ILE A 69 -5.04 16.94 -4.03
N ASP A 70 -5.85 16.23 -4.80
CA ASP A 70 -7.25 16.01 -4.46
C ASP A 70 -7.37 14.85 -3.47
N GLU A 71 -8.45 14.83 -2.66
CA GLU A 71 -8.63 13.90 -1.55
C GLU A 71 -7.38 13.84 -0.64
N ALA A 72 -6.82 15.01 -0.35
CA ALA A 72 -5.55 15.14 0.36
C ALA A 72 -5.59 14.59 1.80
N HIS A 73 -6.76 14.26 2.34
CA HIS A 73 -6.91 13.53 3.59
C HIS A 73 -6.27 12.12 3.54
N GLU A 74 -6.14 11.53 2.34
CA GLU A 74 -5.47 10.23 2.15
C GLU A 74 -3.94 10.34 1.99
N LEU A 75 -3.40 11.55 1.80
CA LEU A 75 -1.98 11.73 1.46
C LEU A 75 -1.05 11.09 2.48
N VAL A 76 -1.32 11.29 3.76
CA VAL A 76 -0.50 10.74 4.86
C VAL A 76 -0.50 9.22 4.81
N ASP A 77 -1.68 8.59 4.73
CA ASP A 77 -1.81 7.14 4.71
C ASP A 77 -1.16 6.53 3.46
N ARG A 78 -1.35 7.15 2.29
CA ARG A 78 -0.75 6.68 1.04
C ARG A 78 0.78 6.79 1.07
N THR A 79 1.30 7.88 1.62
CA THR A 79 2.75 8.06 1.77
C THR A 79 3.32 7.09 2.80
N THR A 80 2.66 6.90 3.94
CA THR A 80 3.06 5.91 4.94
C THR A 80 3.12 4.50 4.34
N ASN A 81 2.11 4.11 3.56
CA ASN A 81 2.08 2.82 2.88
C ASN A 81 3.19 2.67 1.82
N ALA A 82 3.55 3.76 1.13
CA ALA A 82 4.63 3.74 0.16
C ALA A 82 6.02 3.61 0.82
N LEU A 83 6.16 4.15 2.04
CA LEU A 83 7.37 4.06 2.87
C LEU A 83 7.43 2.77 3.71
N ALA A 84 6.31 2.06 3.82
CA ALA A 84 6.27 0.81 4.59
C ALA A 84 7.06 -0.30 3.88
N GLY A 85 7.90 -0.98 4.64
CA GLY A 85 8.60 -2.19 4.23
C GLY A 85 7.94 -3.45 4.78
N SER A 86 8.09 -4.55 4.06
CA SER A 86 7.65 -5.86 4.55
C SER A 86 8.64 -6.96 4.20
N LEU A 87 8.81 -7.91 5.11
CA LEU A 87 9.69 -9.05 4.96
C LEU A 87 8.88 -10.33 5.15
N GLU A 88 8.82 -11.14 4.10
CA GLU A 88 8.15 -12.44 4.10
C GLU A 88 9.03 -13.52 3.47
N VAL A 89 8.95 -14.75 3.94
CA VAL A 89 9.72 -15.90 3.43
C VAL A 89 9.47 -16.11 1.93
N GLY A 90 8.22 -15.98 1.46
CA GLY A 90 7.86 -16.11 0.06
C GLY A 90 8.52 -15.06 -0.84
N GLY A 91 8.61 -13.80 -0.39
CA GLY A 91 9.31 -12.72 -1.07
C GLY A 91 10.81 -12.99 -1.17
N MET A 92 11.41 -13.38 -0.05
CA MET A 92 12.82 -13.79 0.01
C MET A 92 13.12 -14.97 -0.91
N GLY A 93 12.26 -15.98 -0.94
CA GLY A 93 12.40 -17.12 -1.86
C GLY A 93 12.37 -16.72 -3.34
N ARG A 94 11.50 -15.76 -3.71
CA ARG A 94 11.47 -15.21 -5.07
C ARG A 94 12.78 -14.47 -5.41
N ALA A 95 13.26 -13.60 -4.52
CA ALA A 95 14.52 -12.87 -4.70
C ALA A 95 15.72 -13.84 -4.82
N THR A 96 15.78 -14.86 -3.97
CA THR A 96 16.80 -15.93 -4.02
C THR A 96 16.77 -16.70 -5.34
N GLY A 97 15.57 -17.07 -5.80
CA GLY A 97 15.39 -17.74 -7.10
C GLY A 97 15.87 -16.91 -8.28
N MET A 98 15.59 -15.60 -8.27
CA MET A 98 16.09 -14.66 -9.30
C MET A 98 17.62 -14.52 -9.25
N ALA A 99 18.21 -14.52 -8.05
CA ALA A 99 19.66 -14.37 -7.85
C ALA A 99 20.48 -15.62 -8.21
N ARG A 100 19.87 -16.81 -8.28
CA ARG A 100 20.53 -18.11 -8.40
C ARG A 100 21.65 -18.20 -9.44
N LYS A 101 21.47 -17.56 -10.60
CA LYS A 101 22.43 -17.59 -11.69
C LYS A 101 23.57 -16.58 -11.53
N PHE A 102 23.46 -15.65 -10.60
CA PHE A 102 24.32 -14.47 -10.49
C PHE A 102 25.11 -14.41 -9.19
N VAL A 103 24.88 -15.36 -8.28
CA VAL A 103 25.60 -15.48 -7.02
C VAL A 103 26.32 -16.83 -6.93
N GLN A 104 27.28 -16.94 -6.02
CA GLN A 104 27.96 -18.21 -5.76
C GLN A 104 26.96 -19.24 -5.21
N PRO A 105 27.12 -20.55 -5.51
CA PRO A 105 26.24 -21.59 -4.97
C PRO A 105 26.14 -21.56 -3.43
N SER A 106 27.25 -21.34 -2.73
CA SER A 106 27.27 -21.20 -1.28
C SER A 106 26.47 -20.01 -0.76
N THR A 107 26.47 -18.87 -1.49
CA THR A 107 25.67 -17.69 -1.16
C THR A 107 24.19 -17.96 -1.40
N HIS A 108 23.84 -18.63 -2.51
CA HIS A 108 22.48 -19.05 -2.78
C HIS A 108 21.93 -19.97 -1.68
N ASP A 109 22.69 -20.98 -1.26
CA ASP A 109 22.29 -21.91 -0.20
C ASP A 109 22.09 -21.17 1.14
N ARG A 110 22.98 -20.22 1.45
CA ARG A 110 22.83 -19.36 2.63
C ARG A 110 21.60 -18.45 2.55
N MET A 111 21.25 -17.92 1.37
CA MET A 111 20.02 -17.14 1.20
C MET A 111 18.76 -17.96 1.49
N MET A 112 18.74 -19.24 1.09
CA MET A 112 17.66 -20.17 1.41
C MET A 112 17.59 -20.41 2.92
N GLU A 113 18.71 -20.74 3.55
CA GLU A 113 18.79 -21.04 4.97
C GLU A 113 18.31 -19.87 5.86
N VAL A 114 18.75 -18.64 5.58
CA VAL A 114 18.31 -17.48 6.37
C VAL A 114 16.83 -17.12 6.14
N ALA A 115 16.25 -17.47 5.00
CA ALA A 115 14.82 -17.32 4.78
C ALA A 115 14.01 -18.32 5.63
N ASP A 116 14.47 -19.56 5.73
CA ASP A 116 13.86 -20.60 6.58
C ASP A 116 14.01 -20.23 8.06
N ASP A 117 15.20 -19.77 8.47
CA ASP A 117 15.47 -19.33 9.85
C ASP A 117 14.56 -18.17 10.26
N LEU A 118 14.33 -17.20 9.36
CA LEU A 118 13.38 -16.10 9.59
C LEU A 118 11.95 -16.63 9.73
N GLY A 119 11.55 -17.55 8.86
CA GLY A 119 10.23 -18.19 8.92
C GLY A 119 9.97 -18.83 10.27
N LEU A 120 10.91 -19.66 10.75
CA LEU A 120 10.84 -20.30 12.06
C LEU A 120 10.80 -19.28 13.22
N ALA A 121 11.57 -18.19 13.10
CA ALA A 121 11.55 -17.13 14.11
C ALA A 121 10.19 -16.42 14.16
N LEU A 122 9.57 -16.15 13.00
CA LEU A 122 8.26 -15.51 12.90
C LEU A 122 7.12 -16.40 13.38
N GLU A 123 7.17 -17.71 13.10
CA GLU A 123 6.18 -18.69 13.60
C GLU A 123 6.09 -18.68 15.13
N SER A 124 7.18 -18.37 15.84
CA SER A 124 7.17 -18.28 17.31
C SER A 124 6.29 -17.15 17.84
N TYR A 125 5.92 -16.20 17.01
CA TYR A 125 5.02 -15.07 17.33
C TYR A 125 3.56 -15.33 16.94
N ASP A 126 3.26 -16.47 16.30
CA ASP A 126 1.88 -16.87 15.98
C ASP A 126 1.12 -17.18 17.28
N ARG A 127 0.45 -16.18 17.78
CA ARG A 127 -0.46 -16.27 18.92
C ARG A 127 -1.89 -15.95 18.43
N GLU A 128 -2.61 -16.98 18.02
CA GLU A 128 -4.05 -16.93 17.72
C GLU A 128 -4.44 -16.10 16.46
N GLY A 129 -3.58 -16.02 15.44
CA GLY A 129 -3.90 -15.36 14.16
C GLY A 129 -4.11 -13.85 14.27
N THR A 130 -3.48 -13.20 15.25
CA THR A 130 -3.60 -11.76 15.49
C THR A 130 -2.32 -11.02 15.09
N THR A 131 -2.49 -9.77 14.62
CA THR A 131 -1.39 -8.85 14.40
C THR A 131 -0.70 -8.52 15.73
N THR A 132 0.61 -8.72 15.83
CA THR A 132 1.39 -8.47 17.04
C THR A 132 2.39 -7.34 16.80
N ARG A 133 2.30 -6.26 17.59
CA ARG A 133 3.32 -5.20 17.61
C ARG A 133 4.61 -5.70 18.27
N ILE A 134 5.75 -5.34 17.68
CA ILE A 134 7.10 -5.66 18.17
C ILE A 134 7.73 -4.36 18.69
N GLU A 135 8.15 -4.34 19.94
CA GLU A 135 8.81 -3.19 20.57
C GLU A 135 10.35 -3.24 20.49
N GLY A 136 10.88 -4.29 19.91
CA GLY A 136 12.32 -4.51 19.70
C GLY A 136 12.58 -5.92 19.25
N PHE A 137 13.75 -6.15 18.67
CA PHE A 137 14.16 -7.48 18.23
C PHE A 137 15.10 -8.10 19.24
N GLU A 138 14.78 -9.29 19.70
CA GLU A 138 15.58 -10.07 20.64
C GLU A 138 15.72 -11.53 20.20
N GLY A 139 16.63 -12.25 20.83
CA GLY A 139 16.75 -13.69 20.71
C GLY A 139 16.93 -14.19 19.27
N GLN A 140 16.05 -15.08 18.85
CA GLN A 140 16.13 -15.75 17.54
C GLN A 140 15.75 -14.80 16.39
N LEU A 141 14.76 -13.94 16.58
CA LEU A 141 14.33 -13.00 15.55
C LEU A 141 15.43 -11.98 15.20
N LEU A 142 16.11 -11.43 16.22
CA LEU A 142 17.25 -10.52 15.99
C LEU A 142 18.38 -11.21 15.22
N LYS A 143 18.70 -12.46 15.58
CA LYS A 143 19.74 -13.25 14.89
C LYS A 143 19.35 -13.50 13.43
N ALA A 144 18.12 -13.92 13.18
CA ALA A 144 17.60 -14.20 11.83
C ALA A 144 17.62 -12.95 10.96
N LEU A 145 17.11 -11.82 11.44
CA LEU A 145 17.12 -10.54 10.71
C LEU A 145 18.54 -10.06 10.40
N THR A 146 19.45 -10.18 11.36
CA THR A 146 20.86 -9.83 11.15
C THR A 146 21.49 -10.71 10.07
N ALA A 147 21.22 -12.02 10.10
CA ALA A 147 21.69 -12.96 9.10
C ALA A 147 21.11 -12.66 7.71
N VAL A 148 19.82 -12.35 7.62
CA VAL A 148 19.18 -11.92 6.36
C VAL A 148 19.89 -10.72 5.77
N ARG A 149 20.02 -9.63 6.55
CA ARG A 149 20.74 -8.42 6.11
C ARG A 149 22.13 -8.74 5.58
N ASP A 150 22.92 -9.50 6.33
CA ASP A 150 24.32 -9.76 6.02
C ASP A 150 24.48 -10.65 4.78
N VAL A 151 23.68 -11.71 4.66
CA VAL A 151 23.71 -12.62 3.51
C VAL A 151 23.22 -11.92 2.23
N TYR A 152 22.16 -11.12 2.30
CA TYR A 152 21.66 -10.39 1.16
C TYR A 152 22.61 -9.25 0.73
N LYS A 153 23.37 -8.67 1.66
CA LYS A 153 24.45 -7.74 1.34
C LYS A 153 25.57 -8.42 0.53
N VAL A 154 25.96 -9.64 0.91
CA VAL A 154 26.95 -10.43 0.16
C VAL A 154 26.42 -10.77 -1.22
N ALA A 155 25.19 -11.25 -1.33
CA ALA A 155 24.55 -11.56 -2.60
C ALA A 155 24.50 -10.34 -3.52
N GLN A 156 24.17 -9.16 -3.01
CA GLN A 156 24.17 -7.91 -3.78
C GLN A 156 25.58 -7.55 -4.31
N ALA A 157 26.62 -7.77 -3.51
CA ALA A 157 28.00 -7.48 -3.90
C ALA A 157 28.52 -8.44 -4.99
N GLU A 158 28.07 -9.68 -5.02
CA GLU A 158 28.43 -10.66 -6.06
C GLU A 158 27.80 -10.34 -7.43
N MET A 159 26.67 -9.65 -7.45
CA MET A 159 25.96 -9.29 -8.68
C MET A 159 26.52 -8.01 -9.33
N THR A 160 27.79 -8.04 -9.71
CA THR A 160 28.41 -6.93 -10.46
C THR A 160 27.98 -6.95 -11.92
N THR A 161 27.60 -5.80 -12.47
CA THR A 161 27.28 -5.64 -13.90
C THR A 161 28.58 -5.50 -14.71
N SER A 162 28.69 -6.24 -15.80
CA SER A 162 29.78 -6.12 -16.78
C SER A 162 29.23 -5.49 -18.05
N SER A 163 30.06 -4.65 -18.70
CA SER A 163 29.74 -4.09 -20.03
C SER A 163 29.71 -5.16 -21.13
N GLN A 164 30.10 -6.39 -20.81
CA GLN A 164 30.11 -7.53 -21.73
C GLN A 164 28.89 -8.45 -21.56
N ASP A 165 28.02 -8.17 -20.62
CA ASP A 165 26.79 -8.96 -20.43
C ASP A 165 25.88 -8.74 -21.65
N GLU A 166 25.31 -9.80 -22.20
CA GLU A 166 24.23 -9.71 -23.20
C GLU A 166 23.04 -8.97 -22.60
N ALA A 167 22.30 -8.22 -23.42
CA ALA A 167 21.22 -7.34 -22.95
C ALA A 167 20.20 -8.06 -22.06
N ASP A 168 19.79 -9.28 -22.46
CA ASP A 168 18.83 -10.10 -21.69
C ASP A 168 19.41 -10.56 -20.35
N VAL A 169 20.70 -10.94 -20.32
CA VAL A 169 21.37 -11.36 -19.08
C VAL A 169 21.56 -10.16 -18.16
N ALA A 170 21.93 -9.01 -18.70
CA ALA A 170 22.06 -7.76 -17.95
C ALA A 170 20.73 -7.35 -17.31
N ALA A 171 19.60 -7.45 -18.06
CA ALA A 171 18.27 -7.16 -17.56
C ALA A 171 17.85 -8.14 -16.45
N GLN A 172 18.07 -9.46 -16.63
CA GLN A 172 17.79 -10.45 -15.59
C GLN A 172 18.60 -10.20 -14.31
N LYS A 173 19.89 -9.89 -14.45
CA LYS A 173 20.81 -9.59 -13.37
C LYS A 173 20.37 -8.32 -12.61
N GLN A 174 19.96 -7.28 -13.34
CA GLN A 174 19.47 -6.05 -12.73
C GLN A 174 18.19 -6.27 -11.92
N ARG A 175 17.23 -7.06 -12.45
CA ARG A 175 16.02 -7.45 -11.71
C ARG A 175 16.36 -8.25 -10.46
N ALA A 176 17.24 -9.24 -10.56
CA ALA A 176 17.69 -10.01 -9.42
C ALA A 176 18.35 -9.13 -8.36
N LYS A 177 19.20 -8.19 -8.80
CA LYS A 177 19.88 -7.24 -7.91
C LYS A 177 18.89 -6.31 -7.20
N ALA A 178 17.87 -5.82 -7.91
CA ALA A 178 16.82 -5.00 -7.30
C ALA A 178 16.02 -5.80 -6.24
N ALA A 179 15.59 -7.02 -6.55
CA ALA A 179 14.88 -7.87 -5.62
C ALA A 179 15.72 -8.23 -4.37
N VAL A 180 17.00 -8.49 -4.54
CA VAL A 180 17.93 -8.74 -3.43
C VAL A 180 18.16 -7.48 -2.60
N LYS A 181 18.26 -6.32 -3.26
CA LYS A 181 18.40 -5.03 -2.59
C LYS A 181 17.18 -4.70 -1.75
N ASP A 182 15.96 -4.94 -2.25
CA ASP A 182 14.73 -4.69 -1.50
C ASP A 182 14.70 -5.49 -0.18
N VAL A 183 15.07 -6.78 -0.20
CA VAL A 183 15.16 -7.59 1.01
C VAL A 183 16.23 -7.06 1.97
N PHE A 184 17.40 -6.67 1.45
CA PHE A 184 18.46 -6.08 2.25
C PHE A 184 18.04 -4.78 2.91
N ASP A 185 17.43 -3.86 2.15
CA ASP A 185 17.01 -2.54 2.62
C ASP A 185 15.99 -2.69 3.76
N VAL A 186 14.94 -3.49 3.55
CA VAL A 186 13.91 -3.73 4.59
C VAL A 186 14.51 -4.37 5.83
N ALA A 187 15.41 -5.35 5.70
CA ALA A 187 16.07 -5.95 6.85
C ALA A 187 16.98 -4.94 7.59
N ALA A 188 17.65 -4.04 6.87
CA ALA A 188 18.46 -2.99 7.46
C ALA A 188 17.61 -1.92 8.17
N GLU A 189 16.50 -1.50 7.57
CA GLU A 189 15.54 -0.57 8.17
C GLU A 189 14.92 -1.15 9.45
N LEU A 190 14.47 -2.41 9.43
CA LEU A 190 13.98 -3.11 10.60
C LEU A 190 14.99 -3.11 11.74
N LEU A 191 16.26 -3.44 11.46
CA LEU A 191 17.33 -3.47 12.46
C LEU A 191 17.73 -2.09 12.98
N SER A 192 17.45 -1.02 12.24
CA SER A 192 17.67 0.37 12.63
C SER A 192 16.42 1.06 13.17
N ALA A 193 15.30 0.33 13.29
CA ALA A 193 14.03 0.84 13.78
C ALA A 193 14.19 1.49 15.15
N ASP A 194 13.64 2.69 15.30
CA ASP A 194 13.69 3.52 16.50
C ASP A 194 12.27 3.90 16.97
N GLU A 195 12.17 4.83 17.91
CA GLU A 195 10.90 5.33 18.44
C GLU A 195 10.03 6.08 17.42
N HIS A 196 10.57 6.41 16.24
CA HIS A 196 9.84 7.09 15.16
C HIS A 196 9.21 6.13 14.16
N SER A 197 9.33 4.84 14.40
CA SER A 197 8.80 3.78 13.55
C SER A 197 7.98 2.75 14.33
N VAL A 198 7.14 2.02 13.63
CA VAL A 198 6.38 0.91 14.17
C VAL A 198 6.70 -0.36 13.41
N THR A 199 6.88 -1.45 14.16
CA THR A 199 7.10 -2.79 13.61
C THR A 199 6.02 -3.72 14.13
N TRP A 200 5.48 -4.56 13.23
CA TRP A 200 4.48 -5.55 13.62
C TRP A 200 4.57 -6.82 12.76
N ILE A 201 4.07 -7.91 13.28
CA ILE A 201 3.91 -9.17 12.56
C ILE A 201 2.43 -9.39 12.27
N ASP A 202 2.10 -9.65 11.01
CA ASP A 202 0.78 -10.11 10.56
C ASP A 202 0.86 -11.61 10.26
N VAL A 203 -0.01 -12.39 10.87
CA VAL A 203 -0.05 -13.86 10.75
C VAL A 203 -1.31 -14.39 10.09
N SER A 204 -2.02 -13.56 9.31
CA SER A 204 -3.32 -13.93 8.72
C SER A 204 -3.26 -15.14 7.77
N ARG A 205 -2.16 -15.38 7.07
CA ARG A 205 -1.93 -16.55 6.16
C ARG A 205 -0.53 -17.09 6.30
N THR A 206 0.45 -16.25 6.13
CA THR A 206 1.88 -16.48 6.35
C THR A 206 2.36 -15.34 7.24
N ALA A 207 3.30 -15.62 8.13
CA ALA A 207 3.84 -14.57 8.98
C ALA A 207 4.64 -13.57 8.13
N VAL A 208 4.25 -12.31 8.20
CA VAL A 208 4.90 -11.19 7.51
C VAL A 208 5.33 -10.16 8.55
N LEU A 209 6.59 -9.80 8.53
CA LEU A 209 7.13 -8.74 9.37
C LEU A 209 7.03 -7.43 8.60
N HIS A 210 6.41 -6.44 9.21
CA HIS A 210 6.19 -5.11 8.63
C HIS A 210 6.90 -4.03 9.44
N HIS A 211 7.26 -2.97 8.73
CA HIS A 211 7.82 -1.75 9.29
C HIS A 211 7.22 -0.54 8.59
N ALA A 212 6.90 0.51 9.36
CA ALA A 212 6.43 1.78 8.80
C ALA A 212 6.83 2.95 9.69
N PRO A 213 7.05 4.16 9.14
CA PRO A 213 7.25 5.36 9.94
C PRO A 213 5.97 5.75 10.67
N LEU A 214 6.07 6.23 11.91
CA LEU A 214 4.95 6.77 12.68
C LEU A 214 4.47 8.14 12.15
N SER A 215 5.32 8.85 11.43
CA SER A 215 5.01 10.13 10.83
C SER A 215 5.75 10.31 9.52
N VAL A 216 5.05 10.78 8.52
CA VAL A 216 5.60 11.15 7.21
C VAL A 216 5.76 12.67 7.05
N ALA A 217 5.46 13.43 8.10
CA ALA A 217 5.45 14.89 8.07
C ALA A 217 6.81 15.50 7.67
N GLY A 218 7.90 15.01 8.24
CA GLY A 218 9.25 15.47 7.90
C GLY A 218 9.59 15.20 6.44
N PHE A 219 9.30 13.99 5.99
CA PHE A 219 9.53 13.57 4.61
C PHE A 219 8.72 14.41 3.60
N LEU A 220 7.40 14.56 3.81
CA LEU A 220 6.56 15.39 2.94
C LEU A 220 6.97 16.86 2.98
N GLY A 221 7.34 17.38 4.17
CA GLY A 221 7.79 18.76 4.35
C GLY A 221 9.01 19.09 3.50
N GLU A 222 10.01 18.22 3.47
CA GLU A 222 11.25 18.42 2.73
C GLU A 222 11.12 18.10 1.24
N ALA A 223 10.59 16.91 0.94
CA ALA A 223 10.64 16.37 -0.41
C ALA A 223 9.52 16.91 -1.32
N LEU A 224 8.37 17.29 -0.76
CA LEU A 224 7.23 17.80 -1.52
C LEU A 224 7.04 19.30 -1.32
N PHE A 225 6.76 19.73 -0.09
CA PHE A 225 6.42 21.13 0.19
C PHE A 225 7.61 22.10 0.11
N GLY A 226 8.83 21.60 0.30
CA GLY A 226 10.05 22.39 0.13
C GLY A 226 10.44 22.65 -1.31
N GLN A 227 9.90 21.89 -2.27
CA GLN A 227 10.31 21.91 -3.68
C GLN A 227 9.26 22.53 -4.60
N HIS A 228 7.97 22.43 -4.27
CA HIS A 228 6.86 22.72 -5.19
C HIS A 228 5.83 23.67 -4.57
N THR A 229 5.07 24.35 -5.44
CA THR A 229 3.81 25.01 -5.03
C THR A 229 2.71 23.98 -4.92
N ILE A 230 2.15 23.79 -3.72
CA ILE A 230 1.18 22.73 -3.45
C ILE A 230 -0.20 23.30 -3.12
N VAL A 231 -1.22 22.68 -3.69
CA VAL A 231 -2.63 22.89 -3.32
C VAL A 231 -3.20 21.56 -2.83
N LEU A 232 -3.65 21.54 -1.58
CA LEU A 232 -4.36 20.39 -1.00
C LEU A 232 -5.86 20.67 -1.06
N THR A 233 -6.64 19.75 -1.60
CA THR A 233 -8.11 19.82 -1.64
C THR A 233 -8.74 18.53 -1.11
N SER A 234 -9.78 18.67 -0.29
CA SER A 234 -10.60 17.58 0.19
C SER A 234 -11.84 18.13 0.90
N ALA A 235 -12.85 17.29 1.04
CA ALA A 235 -14.04 17.63 1.82
C ALA A 235 -13.78 17.65 3.35
N THR A 236 -12.67 17.08 3.83
CA THR A 236 -12.42 16.76 5.25
C THR A 236 -11.06 17.21 5.77
N LEU A 237 -10.49 18.32 5.25
CA LEU A 237 -9.20 18.85 5.73
C LEU A 237 -9.31 19.57 7.08
N ALA A 238 -10.48 20.15 7.38
CA ALA A 238 -10.69 20.81 8.65
C ALA A 238 -11.18 19.83 9.72
N VAL A 239 -10.56 19.88 10.89
CA VAL A 239 -10.98 19.15 12.09
C VAL A 239 -11.39 20.19 13.14
N ALA A 240 -12.65 20.12 13.62
CA ALA A 240 -13.23 21.08 14.54
C ALA A 240 -13.10 22.56 14.08
N GLY A 241 -13.17 22.79 12.76
CA GLY A 241 -13.07 24.14 12.16
C GLY A 241 -11.66 24.67 11.96
N SER A 242 -10.61 23.89 12.24
CA SER A 242 -9.22 24.24 11.97
C SER A 242 -8.55 23.22 11.04
N MET A 243 -7.65 23.71 10.18
CA MET A 243 -6.80 22.89 9.31
C MET A 243 -5.40 22.65 9.90
N ASP A 244 -5.11 23.13 11.12
CA ASP A 244 -3.78 23.05 11.73
C ASP A 244 -3.30 21.61 11.96
N SER A 245 -4.20 20.70 12.34
CA SER A 245 -3.88 19.28 12.55
C SER A 245 -3.45 18.61 11.25
N THR A 246 -4.17 18.87 10.17
CA THR A 246 -3.85 18.37 8.83
C THR A 246 -2.55 18.97 8.33
N ALA A 247 -2.35 20.29 8.49
CA ALA A 247 -1.11 20.97 8.12
C ALA A 247 0.11 20.36 8.84
N LYS A 248 0.00 20.08 10.14
CA LYS A 248 1.06 19.40 10.91
C LYS A 248 1.30 17.97 10.42
N ALA A 249 0.26 17.20 10.16
CA ALA A 249 0.37 15.81 9.72
C ALA A 249 1.08 15.67 8.36
N VAL A 250 0.93 16.65 7.46
CA VAL A 250 1.62 16.69 6.17
C VAL A 250 2.95 17.43 6.20
N GLY A 251 3.42 17.93 7.35
CA GLY A 251 4.72 18.61 7.48
C GLY A 251 4.73 20.10 7.22
N LEU A 252 3.57 20.75 7.21
CA LEU A 252 3.43 22.21 7.02
C LEU A 252 3.40 23.02 8.34
N GLY A 253 3.67 22.38 9.51
CA GLY A 253 3.43 22.96 10.83
C GLY A 253 3.92 24.39 11.04
N ASP A 254 5.17 24.67 10.65
CA ASP A 254 5.79 25.98 10.80
C ASP A 254 5.90 26.77 9.49
N SER A 255 5.37 26.24 8.40
CA SER A 255 5.43 26.84 7.08
C SER A 255 4.32 27.88 6.88
N LYS A 256 4.51 28.80 5.94
CA LYS A 256 3.46 29.74 5.54
C LYS A 256 2.49 29.05 4.60
N TRP A 257 1.33 28.68 5.11
CA TRP A 257 0.23 28.17 4.32
C TRP A 257 -1.04 28.99 4.52
N LYS A 258 -2.01 28.82 3.66
CA LYS A 258 -3.34 29.47 3.73
C LYS A 258 -4.41 28.41 3.61
N GLY A 259 -5.34 28.37 4.55
CA GLY A 259 -6.54 27.55 4.49
C GLY A 259 -7.74 28.35 3.98
N LEU A 260 -8.58 27.71 3.18
CA LEU A 260 -9.85 28.25 2.74
C LEU A 260 -10.93 27.18 2.88
N ASP A 261 -11.93 27.44 3.70
CA ASP A 261 -13.16 26.67 3.75
C ASP A 261 -14.19 27.34 2.82
N VAL A 262 -14.57 26.64 1.76
CA VAL A 262 -15.56 27.13 0.79
C VAL A 262 -17.00 26.87 1.21
N GLY A 263 -17.19 26.22 2.37
CA GLY A 263 -18.51 25.81 2.88
C GLY A 263 -19.09 24.65 2.09
N SER A 264 -20.35 24.33 2.39
CA SER A 264 -21.10 23.26 1.71
C SER A 264 -22.29 23.85 0.95
N PRO A 265 -22.58 23.38 -0.28
CA PRO A 265 -23.78 23.75 -1.00
C PRO A 265 -25.06 23.11 -0.41
N PHE A 266 -24.88 22.17 0.54
CA PHE A 266 -25.99 21.43 1.15
C PHE A 266 -26.39 22.02 2.52
N ASP A 267 -27.69 22.20 2.74
CA ASP A 267 -28.26 22.50 4.05
C ASP A 267 -28.61 21.18 4.74
N TYR A 268 -27.63 20.60 5.41
CA TYR A 268 -27.78 19.30 6.08
C TYR A 268 -28.89 19.28 7.12
N SER A 269 -29.18 20.41 7.75
CA SER A 269 -30.27 20.54 8.73
C SER A 269 -31.65 20.30 8.12
N LYS A 270 -31.82 20.57 6.85
CA LYS A 270 -33.06 20.36 6.10
C LYS A 270 -33.04 19.17 5.15
N GLN A 271 -31.87 18.79 4.67
CA GLN A 271 -31.70 17.81 3.60
C GLN A 271 -31.20 16.45 4.11
N GLY A 272 -30.71 16.37 5.36
CA GLY A 272 -30.17 15.18 5.97
C GLY A 272 -30.96 14.69 7.18
N ILE A 273 -31.03 13.39 7.36
CA ILE A 273 -31.52 12.72 8.57
C ILE A 273 -30.42 11.77 9.01
N LEU A 274 -29.89 11.98 10.22
CA LEU A 274 -29.01 11.00 10.86
C LEU A 274 -29.86 10.03 11.67
N TYR A 275 -29.92 8.77 11.25
CA TYR A 275 -30.60 7.71 11.93
C TYR A 275 -29.62 6.78 12.64
N CYS A 276 -29.70 6.64 13.94
CA CYS A 276 -28.85 5.80 14.77
C CYS A 276 -29.70 4.83 15.58
N PRO A 277 -29.91 3.59 15.11
CA PRO A 277 -30.69 2.60 15.87
C PRO A 277 -29.96 2.22 17.16
N SER A 278 -30.68 2.30 18.29
CA SER A 278 -30.12 1.98 19.62
C SER A 278 -30.48 0.57 20.12
N ASN A 279 -31.36 -0.11 19.40
CA ASN A 279 -31.95 -1.41 19.75
C ASN A 279 -31.25 -2.60 19.05
N LEU A 280 -30.22 -2.36 18.24
CA LEU A 280 -29.50 -3.40 17.55
C LEU A 280 -28.47 -4.08 18.47
N PRO A 281 -28.18 -5.38 18.25
CA PRO A 281 -27.10 -6.07 18.94
C PRO A 281 -25.76 -5.38 18.71
N ALA A 282 -24.88 -5.43 19.70
CA ALA A 282 -23.52 -4.95 19.55
C ALA A 282 -22.77 -5.72 18.43
N PRO A 283 -21.91 -5.05 17.65
CA PRO A 283 -21.08 -5.73 16.67
C PRO A 283 -20.27 -6.87 17.29
N SER A 284 -20.19 -8.00 16.62
CA SER A 284 -19.46 -9.17 17.09
C SER A 284 -18.54 -9.77 16.01
N SER A 285 -17.58 -10.59 16.43
CA SER A 285 -16.71 -11.32 15.52
C SER A 285 -17.43 -12.36 14.65
N SER A 286 -18.70 -12.71 15.02
CA SER A 286 -19.53 -13.62 14.21
C SER A 286 -20.10 -12.97 12.95
N GLY A 287 -19.95 -11.67 12.78
CA GLY A 287 -20.42 -10.91 11.62
C GLY A 287 -21.61 -10.00 11.91
N VAL A 288 -22.34 -9.61 10.85
CA VAL A 288 -23.51 -8.74 10.94
C VAL A 288 -24.69 -9.55 11.47
N ALA A 289 -25.33 -9.05 12.53
CA ALA A 289 -26.50 -9.65 13.15
C ALA A 289 -27.71 -9.60 12.19
N GLU A 290 -28.62 -10.56 12.31
CA GLU A 290 -29.80 -10.66 11.44
C GLU A 290 -30.74 -9.47 11.66
N GLU A 291 -30.90 -9.02 12.90
CA GLU A 291 -31.67 -7.84 13.25
C GLU A 291 -31.15 -6.56 12.58
N ALA A 292 -29.83 -6.46 12.40
CA ALA A 292 -29.23 -5.33 11.68
C ALA A 292 -29.46 -5.43 10.17
N LEU A 293 -29.55 -6.64 9.61
CA LEU A 293 -29.90 -6.85 8.21
C LEU A 293 -31.39 -6.62 7.95
N ASP A 294 -32.25 -6.95 8.91
CA ASP A 294 -33.68 -6.61 8.87
C ASP A 294 -33.87 -5.11 8.83
N GLU A 295 -33.25 -4.39 9.77
CA GLU A 295 -33.27 -2.93 9.85
C GLU A 295 -32.76 -2.29 8.55
N LEU A 296 -31.65 -2.80 8.00
CA LEU A 296 -31.13 -2.36 6.70
C LEU A 296 -32.15 -2.54 5.59
N GLY A 297 -32.84 -3.67 5.56
CA GLY A 297 -33.89 -3.93 4.59
C GLY A 297 -35.06 -2.98 4.71
N ASP A 298 -35.48 -2.64 5.93
CA ASP A 298 -36.54 -1.64 6.19
C ASP A 298 -36.11 -0.24 5.73
N LEU A 299 -34.86 0.14 5.97
CA LEU A 299 -34.30 1.42 5.50
C LEU A 299 -34.25 1.48 3.97
N ILE A 300 -33.86 0.38 3.30
CA ILE A 300 -33.89 0.27 1.83
C ILE A 300 -35.30 0.45 1.30
N ASP A 301 -36.30 -0.15 1.93
CA ASP A 301 -37.70 0.01 1.55
C ASP A 301 -38.18 1.43 1.76
N ALA A 302 -37.88 2.03 2.91
CA ALA A 302 -38.22 3.41 3.22
C ALA A 302 -37.57 4.42 2.25
N ALA A 303 -36.34 4.18 1.82
CA ALA A 303 -35.61 5.01 0.84
C ALA A 303 -36.06 4.79 -0.60
N GLY A 304 -37.01 3.87 -0.86
CA GLY A 304 -37.42 3.53 -2.20
C GLY A 304 -36.35 2.80 -3.02
N GLY A 305 -35.43 2.10 -2.37
CA GLY A 305 -34.37 1.29 -2.98
C GLY A 305 -33.08 2.03 -3.31
N ARG A 306 -33.06 3.35 -3.34
CA ARG A 306 -31.88 4.17 -3.68
C ARG A 306 -30.93 4.28 -2.48
N THR A 307 -30.27 3.17 -2.15
CA THR A 307 -29.47 3.02 -0.92
C THR A 307 -28.08 2.53 -1.25
N LEU A 308 -27.06 3.19 -0.72
CA LEU A 308 -25.68 2.72 -0.70
C LEU A 308 -25.38 2.18 0.70
N SER A 309 -25.11 0.87 0.78
CA SER A 309 -24.78 0.20 2.04
C SER A 309 -23.28 -0.06 2.11
N LEU A 310 -22.60 0.52 3.10
CA LEU A 310 -21.17 0.35 3.33
C LEU A 310 -20.92 -0.59 4.50
N PHE A 311 -19.97 -1.50 4.35
CA PHE A 311 -19.59 -2.49 5.36
C PHE A 311 -18.10 -2.40 5.67
N SER A 312 -17.73 -2.66 6.91
CA SER A 312 -16.34 -2.71 7.35
C SER A 312 -15.58 -3.97 6.94
N SER A 313 -16.26 -4.95 6.33
CA SER A 313 -15.63 -6.22 5.90
C SER A 313 -16.35 -6.84 4.71
N TRP A 314 -15.61 -7.56 3.87
CA TRP A 314 -16.18 -8.36 2.77
C TRP A 314 -17.16 -9.43 3.26
N ARG A 315 -16.89 -10.04 4.41
CA ARG A 315 -17.82 -10.99 5.04
C ARG A 315 -19.17 -10.34 5.37
N GLY A 316 -19.15 -9.06 5.76
CA GLY A 316 -20.38 -8.29 5.96
C GLY A 316 -21.16 -8.06 4.68
N VAL A 317 -20.47 -7.77 3.57
CA VAL A 317 -21.07 -7.62 2.23
C VAL A 317 -21.71 -8.92 1.78
N GLU A 318 -20.99 -10.04 1.85
CA GLU A 318 -21.46 -11.37 1.46
C GLU A 318 -22.71 -11.78 2.27
N ARG A 319 -22.68 -11.55 3.59
CA ARG A 319 -23.82 -11.86 4.46
C ARG A 319 -25.06 -11.01 4.14
N ALA A 320 -24.84 -9.73 3.83
CA ALA A 320 -25.92 -8.83 3.43
C ALA A 320 -26.46 -9.20 2.03
N GLU A 321 -25.61 -9.58 1.10
CA GLU A 321 -26.03 -10.09 -0.23
C GLU A 321 -26.96 -11.28 -0.09
N GLU A 322 -26.54 -12.31 0.67
CA GLU A 322 -27.34 -13.49 0.93
C GLU A 322 -28.71 -13.14 1.49
N TYR A 323 -28.74 -12.34 2.54
CA TYR A 323 -29.97 -11.97 3.26
C TYR A 323 -30.90 -11.13 2.39
N LEU A 324 -30.39 -10.05 1.79
CA LEU A 324 -31.20 -9.13 1.00
C LEU A 324 -31.69 -9.75 -0.32
N THR A 325 -30.92 -10.70 -0.91
CA THR A 325 -31.37 -11.46 -2.07
C THR A 325 -32.61 -12.28 -1.77
N VAL A 326 -32.69 -12.89 -0.59
CA VAL A 326 -33.88 -13.63 -0.15
C VAL A 326 -35.03 -12.66 0.15
N ARG A 327 -34.77 -11.59 0.89
CA ARG A 327 -35.77 -10.60 1.29
C ARG A 327 -36.43 -9.91 0.10
N PHE A 328 -35.64 -9.53 -0.91
CA PHE A 328 -36.13 -8.84 -2.11
C PHE A 328 -36.41 -9.75 -3.30
N LYS A 329 -36.49 -11.07 -3.06
CA LYS A 329 -36.80 -12.04 -4.12
C LYS A 329 -38.12 -11.71 -4.82
N GLY A 330 -38.05 -11.59 -6.16
CA GLY A 330 -39.22 -11.27 -7.02
C GLY A 330 -39.56 -9.78 -7.09
N ARG A 331 -38.80 -8.90 -6.43
CA ARG A 331 -38.98 -7.45 -6.48
C ARG A 331 -38.06 -6.82 -7.53
N SER A 332 -38.56 -6.61 -8.75
CA SER A 332 -37.80 -5.96 -9.83
C SER A 332 -37.51 -4.48 -9.58
N ASP A 333 -38.27 -3.86 -8.66
CA ASP A 333 -38.10 -2.46 -8.23
C ASP A 333 -36.98 -2.29 -7.19
N ARG A 334 -36.32 -3.37 -6.78
CA ARG A 334 -35.21 -3.41 -5.81
C ARG A 334 -34.04 -4.24 -6.35
N PRO A 335 -33.40 -3.81 -7.46
CA PRO A 335 -32.22 -4.52 -7.96
C PRO A 335 -31.07 -4.39 -6.95
N LEU A 336 -30.44 -5.50 -6.61
CA LEU A 336 -29.28 -5.54 -5.73
C LEU A 336 -28.01 -5.53 -6.59
N ILE A 337 -27.16 -4.51 -6.40
CA ILE A 337 -25.85 -4.41 -7.03
C ILE A 337 -24.81 -4.58 -5.94
N VAL A 338 -23.96 -5.58 -6.06
CA VAL A 338 -22.97 -5.95 -5.04
C VAL A 338 -21.59 -5.85 -5.62
N ALA A 339 -20.71 -5.06 -4.97
CA ALA A 339 -19.29 -5.06 -5.27
C ALA A 339 -18.65 -6.36 -4.79
N ARG A 340 -17.78 -6.96 -5.61
CA ARG A 340 -17.08 -8.20 -5.27
C ARG A 340 -15.60 -7.95 -5.11
N LYS A 341 -14.98 -8.75 -4.27
CA LYS A 341 -13.53 -8.69 -4.06
C LYS A 341 -12.80 -8.93 -5.38
N GLY A 342 -12.10 -7.90 -5.87
CA GLY A 342 -11.37 -7.93 -7.14
C GLY A 342 -12.07 -7.28 -8.32
N ASP A 343 -13.29 -6.76 -8.15
CA ASP A 343 -13.91 -5.89 -9.14
C ASP A 343 -13.13 -4.58 -9.21
N SER A 344 -12.94 -4.04 -10.43
CA SER A 344 -12.45 -2.67 -10.59
C SER A 344 -13.58 -1.71 -10.22
N VAL A 345 -13.29 -0.79 -9.32
CA VAL A 345 -14.19 0.32 -8.97
C VAL A 345 -14.23 1.32 -10.10
#